data_2dcc114bf3b542b25eb2156fa47e84b0
#
_entry.id   2dcc114bf3b542b25eb2156fa47e84b0
#
_cell.length_a   1.000
_cell.length_b   1.000
_cell.length_c   1.000
_cell.angle_alpha   90.00
_cell.angle_beta   90.00
_cell.angle_gamma   90.00
#
_symmetry.space_group_name_H-M   'P 1'
#
loop_
_entity.id
_entity.type
_entity.pdbx_description
1 polymer ?
#
loop_
_entity_poly.entity_id
_entity_poly.type
_entity_poly.pdbx_seq_one_letter_code
_entity_poly.pdbx_strand_id
1 'polypeptide(L)'
;MIVARAPLRVPLGGGGTDLPSYYSRFGGFFVSAAIDKYVYVAVNRPAADDLIRVKYSRSEAVTRPEEIAHDLVREALCKLALTANLEVASMADVPAGTGMGSSGSYLVALLLSLHALKRDHLPKWAVAEEACEIEIERAGHPVGKQDQYAAAWGGLNCYEVEPHGEVRVSPLRTPPYVQEDLGRSVLLYGLDQARESASILGLQKEATDRGDRTVVDSLHRSKELGHEIRAALECGDLVRFGCLLDVHWQNKKARCGGVSNGRVDAVYRLARESGALGGKVMGAGGGGFLMVMAPGDSSRRVREALAAEGLRQLPFAFDLEGAKVLLDL
;
A
#
# COMPACT_ATOMS: atom_id res chain seq x y z
N MET A 1 26.58 -2.50 -9.54
CA MET A 1 25.11 -2.67 -9.69
C MET A 1 24.48 -2.82 -8.31
N ILE A 2 23.40 -2.09 -8.05
CA ILE A 2 22.66 -2.15 -6.79
C ILE A 2 21.30 -2.76 -7.07
N VAL A 3 20.83 -3.66 -6.21
CA VAL A 3 19.46 -4.18 -6.26
C VAL A 3 18.80 -4.03 -4.90
N ALA A 4 17.66 -3.38 -4.84
CA ALA A 4 16.84 -3.30 -3.63
C ALA A 4 15.45 -3.89 -3.87
N ARG A 5 14.79 -4.30 -2.79
CA ARG A 5 13.37 -4.68 -2.78
C ARG A 5 12.61 -3.92 -1.72
N ALA A 6 11.33 -3.73 -1.95
CA ALA A 6 10.38 -3.25 -0.95
C ALA A 6 9.10 -4.07 -0.99
N PRO A 7 8.54 -4.49 0.16
CA PRO A 7 7.33 -5.29 0.23
C PRO A 7 6.10 -4.48 -0.13
N LEU A 8 5.10 -5.16 -0.69
CA LEU A 8 3.73 -4.68 -0.79
C LEU A 8 3.04 -4.76 0.58
N ARG A 9 1.88 -4.14 0.72
CA ARG A 9 1.17 -4.10 2.00
C ARG A 9 -0.31 -4.48 1.89
N VAL A 10 -0.83 -4.97 2.99
CA VAL A 10 -2.25 -5.20 3.24
C VAL A 10 -2.74 -4.18 4.28
N PRO A 11 -3.70 -3.27 3.94
CA PRO A 11 -4.21 -2.28 4.88
C PRO A 11 -5.25 -2.94 5.80
N LEU A 12 -4.95 -3.07 7.09
CA LEU A 12 -5.85 -3.71 8.05
C LEU A 12 -6.95 -2.76 8.53
N GLY A 13 -6.63 -1.51 8.87
CA GLY A 13 -7.60 -0.53 9.35
C GLY A 13 -7.14 0.92 9.20
N GLY A 14 -8.05 1.89 9.35
CA GLY A 14 -7.75 3.32 9.41
C GLY A 14 -7.42 4.00 8.07
N GLY A 15 -7.33 3.26 6.97
CA GLY A 15 -6.91 3.81 5.68
C GLY A 15 -7.75 4.98 5.17
N GLY A 16 -7.09 5.93 4.52
CA GLY A 16 -7.63 7.20 4.05
C GLY A 16 -7.42 8.35 5.03
N THR A 17 -7.08 8.07 6.30
CA THR A 17 -6.75 9.10 7.29
C THR A 17 -5.30 9.55 7.23
N ASP A 18 -4.51 8.88 6.41
CA ASP A 18 -3.11 9.17 6.06
C ASP A 18 -2.96 10.17 4.90
N LEU A 19 -4.06 10.65 4.32
CA LEU A 19 -4.07 11.68 3.29
C LEU A 19 -3.83 13.08 3.90
N PRO A 20 -3.01 13.94 3.27
CA PRO A 20 -2.74 15.30 3.74
C PRO A 20 -4.01 16.13 4.00
N SER A 21 -5.03 16.00 3.16
CA SER A 21 -6.32 16.68 3.30
C SER A 21 -7.05 16.36 4.61
N TYR A 22 -6.75 15.22 5.24
CA TYR A 22 -7.35 14.81 6.50
C TYR A 22 -6.38 14.97 7.69
N TYR A 23 -5.16 14.38 7.62
CA TYR A 23 -4.29 14.36 8.79
C TYR A 23 -3.83 15.76 9.21
N SER A 24 -3.67 16.69 8.27
CA SER A 24 -3.25 18.06 8.60
C SER A 24 -4.20 18.79 9.57
N ARG A 25 -5.46 18.35 9.67
CA ARG A 25 -6.48 18.93 10.54
C ARG A 25 -6.78 18.07 11.76
N PHE A 26 -6.74 16.75 11.60
CA PHE A 26 -7.31 15.82 12.58
C PHE A 26 -6.30 14.78 13.07
N GLY A 27 -5.07 14.77 12.52
CA GLY A 27 -4.15 13.65 12.68
C GLY A 27 -4.70 12.35 12.04
N GLY A 28 -3.81 11.47 11.63
CA GLY A 28 -4.16 10.19 11.01
C GLY A 28 -3.84 9.00 11.91
N PHE A 29 -4.51 7.88 11.64
CA PHE A 29 -4.16 6.59 12.25
C PHE A 29 -4.49 5.45 11.29
N PHE A 30 -3.55 4.54 11.08
CA PHE A 30 -3.81 3.34 10.31
C PHE A 30 -3.00 2.14 10.82
N VAL A 31 -3.49 0.94 10.49
CA VAL A 31 -2.84 -0.34 10.78
C VAL A 31 -2.59 -1.04 9.46
N SER A 32 -1.36 -1.46 9.22
CA SER A 32 -0.96 -2.11 7.97
C SER A 32 0.03 -3.24 8.23
N ALA A 33 0.01 -4.24 7.37
CA ALA A 33 0.94 -5.36 7.37
C ALA A 33 1.68 -5.44 6.03
N ALA A 34 3.00 -5.56 6.06
CA ALA A 34 3.80 -5.87 4.90
C ALA A 34 3.72 -7.36 4.57
N ILE A 35 3.79 -7.71 3.29
CA ILE A 35 3.69 -9.10 2.81
C ILE A 35 4.85 -9.47 1.89
N ASP A 36 5.10 -10.77 1.72
CA ASP A 36 6.14 -11.38 0.89
C ASP A 36 5.89 -11.26 -0.62
N LYS A 37 5.34 -10.16 -1.03
CA LYS A 37 5.22 -9.75 -2.44
C LYS A 37 5.93 -8.41 -2.57
N TYR A 38 6.82 -8.32 -3.55
CA TYR A 38 7.80 -7.25 -3.59
C TYR A 38 7.77 -6.50 -4.91
N VAL A 39 8.25 -5.28 -4.83
CA VAL A 39 8.80 -4.55 -5.97
C VAL A 39 10.32 -4.57 -5.85
N TYR A 40 10.98 -4.88 -6.94
CA TYR A 40 12.44 -4.93 -7.06
C TYR A 40 12.89 -3.80 -7.97
N VAL A 41 13.95 -3.10 -7.58
CA VAL A 41 14.59 -2.06 -8.39
C VAL A 41 16.07 -2.36 -8.46
N ALA A 42 16.58 -2.43 -9.69
CA ALA A 42 18.01 -2.53 -9.97
C ALA A 42 18.51 -1.21 -10.56
N VAL A 43 19.65 -0.72 -10.04
CA VAL A 43 20.30 0.50 -10.51
C VAL A 43 21.73 0.18 -10.89
N ASN A 44 22.18 0.70 -12.04
CA ASN A 44 23.52 0.50 -12.54
C ASN A 44 24.09 1.80 -13.15
N ARG A 45 25.40 1.91 -13.22
CA ARG A 45 26.10 2.95 -14.00
C ARG A 45 26.70 2.31 -15.25
N PRO A 46 26.11 2.47 -16.44
CA PRO A 46 26.68 1.99 -17.70
C PRO A 46 28.02 2.67 -17.98
N ALA A 47 28.99 1.91 -18.52
CA ALA A 47 30.32 2.48 -18.77
C ALA A 47 30.49 3.09 -20.18
N ALA A 48 29.48 2.90 -21.05
CA ALA A 48 29.62 3.19 -22.49
C ALA A 48 29.16 4.60 -22.91
N ASP A 49 28.23 5.20 -22.14
CA ASP A 49 27.64 6.50 -22.46
C ASP A 49 27.05 7.18 -21.20
N ASP A 50 26.56 8.41 -21.35
CA ASP A 50 25.99 9.22 -20.26
C ASP A 50 24.46 9.21 -20.25
N LEU A 51 23.81 8.29 -20.98
CA LEU A 51 22.35 8.23 -21.04
C LEU A 51 21.75 7.77 -19.71
N ILE A 52 20.54 8.24 -19.44
CA ILE A 52 19.66 7.73 -18.40
C ILE A 52 18.67 6.78 -19.06
N ARG A 53 18.64 5.52 -18.60
CA ARG A 53 17.73 4.49 -19.08
C ARG A 53 16.78 4.07 -17.97
N VAL A 54 15.47 4.04 -18.27
CA VAL A 54 14.44 3.61 -17.33
C VAL A 54 13.64 2.48 -17.95
N LYS A 55 13.62 1.32 -17.31
CA LYS A 55 12.93 0.10 -17.76
C LYS A 55 11.86 -0.30 -16.73
N TYR A 56 10.62 -0.24 -17.15
CA TYR A 56 9.44 -0.64 -16.39
C TYR A 56 8.45 -1.35 -17.33
N SER A 57 7.15 -1.03 -17.38
CA SER A 57 6.22 -1.47 -18.44
C SER A 57 6.55 -0.87 -19.82
N ARG A 58 7.41 0.14 -19.83
CA ARG A 58 8.00 0.78 -21.01
C ARG A 58 9.50 0.87 -20.84
N SER A 59 10.19 1.30 -21.91
CA SER A 59 11.62 1.58 -21.88
C SER A 59 11.85 3.00 -22.41
N GLU A 60 12.60 3.78 -21.63
CA GLU A 60 12.98 5.16 -21.96
C GLU A 60 14.50 5.27 -22.00
N ALA A 61 15.02 6.13 -22.86
CA ALA A 61 16.43 6.51 -22.90
C ALA A 61 16.50 8.01 -23.18
N VAL A 62 17.04 8.78 -22.24
CA VAL A 62 17.05 10.24 -22.25
C VAL A 62 18.43 10.76 -21.86
N THR A 63 18.68 12.04 -22.08
CA THR A 63 19.96 12.70 -21.73
C THR A 63 19.89 13.42 -20.39
N ARG A 64 18.68 13.75 -19.91
CA ARG A 64 18.46 14.50 -18.66
C ARG A 64 17.27 13.92 -17.88
N PRO A 65 17.27 13.97 -16.55
CA PRO A 65 16.18 13.45 -15.72
C PRO A 65 14.80 14.05 -16.05
N GLU A 66 14.76 15.36 -16.41
CA GLU A 66 13.52 16.08 -16.68
C GLU A 66 12.75 15.55 -17.89
N GLU A 67 13.43 14.82 -18.78
CA GLU A 67 12.85 14.23 -19.98
C GLU A 67 12.17 12.88 -19.72
N ILE A 68 12.33 12.30 -18.51
CA ILE A 68 11.75 11.01 -18.15
C ILE A 68 10.23 11.13 -18.03
N ALA A 69 9.50 10.28 -18.74
CA ALA A 69 8.05 10.25 -18.70
C ALA A 69 7.53 9.65 -17.38
N HIS A 70 8.27 8.68 -16.78
CA HIS A 70 7.92 8.10 -15.48
C HIS A 70 8.18 9.13 -14.37
N ASP A 71 7.12 9.78 -13.89
CA ASP A 71 7.16 10.90 -12.96
C ASP A 71 7.91 10.63 -11.66
N LEU A 72 7.66 9.49 -10.99
CA LEU A 72 8.35 9.14 -9.74
C LEU A 72 9.86 8.97 -9.93
N VAL A 73 10.30 8.40 -11.07
CA VAL A 73 11.73 8.29 -11.38
C VAL A 73 12.31 9.67 -11.65
N ARG A 74 11.63 10.46 -12.48
CA ARG A 74 12.03 11.84 -12.78
C ARG A 74 12.26 12.65 -11.52
N GLU A 75 11.26 12.68 -10.63
CA GLU A 75 11.31 13.47 -9.41
C GLU A 75 12.40 12.95 -8.43
N ALA A 76 12.58 11.62 -8.34
CA ALA A 76 13.63 11.03 -7.52
C ALA A 76 15.03 11.39 -8.03
N LEU A 77 15.29 11.27 -9.33
CA LEU A 77 16.58 11.62 -9.93
C LEU A 77 16.86 13.12 -9.84
N CYS A 78 15.89 13.98 -10.12
CA CYS A 78 16.01 15.43 -9.96
C CYS A 78 16.33 15.82 -8.51
N LYS A 79 15.60 15.26 -7.52
CA LYS A 79 15.83 15.52 -6.09
C LYS A 79 17.23 15.09 -5.65
N LEU A 80 17.69 13.93 -6.09
CA LEU A 80 19.00 13.40 -5.73
C LEU A 80 20.17 13.94 -6.57
N ALA A 81 19.90 14.84 -7.53
CA ALA A 81 20.86 15.40 -8.47
C ALA A 81 21.66 14.34 -9.27
N LEU A 82 20.96 13.28 -9.69
CA LEU A 82 21.52 12.20 -10.51
C LEU A 82 21.19 12.49 -11.98
N THR A 83 22.12 13.12 -12.71
CA THR A 83 21.83 13.77 -13.97
C THR A 83 22.28 13.02 -15.22
N ALA A 84 23.08 11.97 -15.09
CA ALA A 84 23.60 11.20 -16.22
C ALA A 84 24.12 9.82 -15.82
N ASN A 85 24.41 8.98 -16.80
CA ASN A 85 25.07 7.69 -16.65
C ASN A 85 24.35 6.80 -15.62
N LEU A 86 23.08 6.52 -15.87
CA LEU A 86 22.25 5.73 -14.95
C LEU A 86 21.31 4.81 -15.73
N GLU A 87 21.19 3.58 -15.26
CA GLU A 87 20.16 2.64 -15.71
C GLU A 87 19.34 2.19 -14.50
N VAL A 88 18.01 2.33 -14.61
CA VAL A 88 17.03 1.90 -13.62
C VAL A 88 16.13 0.85 -14.26
N ALA A 89 16.04 -0.33 -13.66
CA ALA A 89 15.14 -1.39 -14.10
C ALA A 89 14.29 -1.88 -12.93
N SER A 90 13.01 -2.15 -13.17
CA SER A 90 12.09 -2.61 -12.13
C SER A 90 11.30 -3.85 -12.53
N MET A 91 11.00 -4.68 -11.53
CA MET A 91 10.12 -5.85 -11.60
C MET A 91 9.22 -5.88 -10.37
N ALA A 92 8.06 -6.51 -10.46
CA ALA A 92 7.13 -6.64 -9.34
C ALA A 92 6.42 -8.00 -9.37
N ASP A 93 6.17 -8.57 -8.18
CA ASP A 93 5.43 -9.83 -8.03
C ASP A 93 3.93 -9.66 -8.34
N VAL A 94 3.42 -8.43 -8.22
CA VAL A 94 2.01 -8.09 -8.48
C VAL A 94 1.96 -6.83 -9.35
N PRO A 95 1.10 -6.78 -10.38
CA PRO A 95 0.98 -5.61 -11.25
C PRO A 95 0.63 -4.32 -10.49
N ALA A 96 1.04 -3.19 -11.03
CA ALA A 96 0.66 -1.87 -10.52
C ALA A 96 -0.87 -1.64 -10.61
N GLY A 97 -1.42 -0.71 -9.82
CA GLY A 97 -2.84 -0.37 -9.85
C GLY A 97 -3.77 -1.35 -9.11
N THR A 98 -3.22 -2.33 -8.40
CA THR A 98 -3.99 -3.37 -7.70
C THR A 98 -4.39 -3.02 -6.26
N GLY A 99 -4.08 -1.82 -5.79
CA GLY A 99 -4.44 -1.35 -4.45
C GLY A 99 -3.57 -1.92 -3.32
N MET A 100 -2.39 -2.47 -3.65
CA MET A 100 -1.46 -3.07 -2.69
C MET A 100 -0.25 -2.17 -2.34
N GLY A 101 -0.28 -0.89 -2.71
CA GLY A 101 0.80 0.06 -2.40
C GLY A 101 2.01 -0.02 -3.34
N SER A 102 1.81 -0.48 -4.58
CA SER A 102 2.91 -0.72 -5.51
C SER A 102 3.74 0.54 -5.83
N SER A 103 3.14 1.72 -5.94
CA SER A 103 3.86 2.97 -6.22
C SER A 103 4.77 3.37 -5.05
N GLY A 104 4.24 3.35 -3.83
CA GLY A 104 5.03 3.63 -2.62
C GLY A 104 6.16 2.61 -2.43
N SER A 105 5.88 1.30 -2.62
CA SER A 105 6.91 0.27 -2.55
C SER A 105 7.97 0.43 -3.64
N TYR A 106 7.55 0.78 -4.87
CA TYR A 106 8.47 1.08 -5.96
C TYR A 106 9.42 2.23 -5.59
N LEU A 107 8.85 3.33 -5.10
CA LEU A 107 9.63 4.52 -4.78
C LEU A 107 10.60 4.28 -3.62
N VAL A 108 10.17 3.54 -2.60
CA VAL A 108 11.06 3.14 -1.48
C VAL A 108 12.22 2.26 -1.98
N ALA A 109 11.96 1.25 -2.84
CA ALA A 109 13.01 0.42 -3.41
C ALA A 109 13.96 1.22 -4.31
N LEU A 110 13.43 2.17 -5.11
CA LEU A 110 14.20 3.07 -5.95
C LEU A 110 15.13 3.94 -5.11
N LEU A 111 14.61 4.61 -4.08
CA LEU A 111 15.39 5.48 -3.21
C LEU A 111 16.50 4.72 -2.48
N LEU A 112 16.20 3.52 -1.95
CA LEU A 112 17.22 2.68 -1.34
C LEU A 112 18.34 2.33 -2.32
N SER A 113 17.99 1.99 -3.57
CA SER A 113 18.99 1.68 -4.59
C SER A 113 19.83 2.91 -4.96
N LEU A 114 19.20 4.09 -5.09
CA LEU A 114 19.88 5.34 -5.45
C LEU A 114 20.79 5.84 -4.31
N HIS A 115 20.33 5.77 -3.06
CA HIS A 115 21.15 6.13 -1.90
C HIS A 115 22.34 5.16 -1.73
N ALA A 116 22.11 3.86 -1.90
CA ALA A 116 23.22 2.89 -1.88
C ALA A 116 24.25 3.18 -2.99
N LEU A 117 23.80 3.55 -4.21
CA LEU A 117 24.67 3.97 -5.29
C LEU A 117 25.51 5.22 -4.95
N LYS A 118 24.97 6.12 -4.13
CA LYS A 118 25.66 7.32 -3.62
C LYS A 118 26.52 7.03 -2.38
N ARG A 119 26.50 5.80 -1.87
CA ARG A 119 27.13 5.43 -0.58
C ARG A 119 26.54 6.20 0.60
N ASP A 120 25.27 6.55 0.51
CA ASP A 120 24.50 7.24 1.52
C ASP A 120 23.52 6.26 2.17
N HIS A 121 23.53 6.14 3.50
CA HIS A 121 22.70 5.18 4.23
C HIS A 121 21.67 5.91 5.08
N LEU A 122 20.45 5.96 4.59
CA LEU A 122 19.33 6.58 5.30
C LEU A 122 18.62 5.59 6.24
N PRO A 123 18.17 6.05 7.41
CA PRO A 123 17.28 5.25 8.25
C PRO A 123 15.90 5.09 7.59
N LYS A 124 15.17 4.03 7.97
CA LYS A 124 13.87 3.68 7.36
C LYS A 124 12.88 4.86 7.32
N TRP A 125 12.81 5.66 8.40
CA TRP A 125 11.92 6.81 8.46
C TRP A 125 12.28 7.89 7.43
N ALA A 126 13.56 8.13 7.18
CA ALA A 126 14.00 9.14 6.22
C ALA A 126 13.69 8.71 4.78
N VAL A 127 13.90 7.43 4.45
CA VAL A 127 13.53 6.88 3.13
C VAL A 127 12.02 6.97 2.92
N ALA A 128 11.21 6.66 3.95
CA ALA A 128 9.75 6.73 3.86
C ALA A 128 9.26 8.18 3.67
N GLU A 129 9.81 9.14 4.43
CA GLU A 129 9.46 10.56 4.28
C GLU A 129 9.91 11.12 2.93
N GLU A 130 11.10 10.77 2.47
CA GLU A 130 11.57 11.19 1.15
C GLU A 130 10.68 10.62 0.04
N ALA A 131 10.24 9.36 0.17
CA ALA A 131 9.28 8.77 -0.75
C ALA A 131 7.92 9.50 -0.70
N CYS A 132 7.42 9.87 0.48
CA CYS A 132 6.20 10.66 0.63
C CYS A 132 6.34 12.03 -0.01
N GLU A 133 7.42 12.75 0.24
CA GLU A 133 7.69 14.06 -0.38
C GLU A 133 7.68 13.97 -1.91
N ILE A 134 8.37 12.96 -2.47
CA ILE A 134 8.44 12.79 -3.92
C ILE A 134 7.06 12.49 -4.51
N GLU A 135 6.32 11.55 -3.93
CA GLU A 135 5.04 11.11 -4.51
C GLU A 135 3.91 12.11 -4.28
N ILE A 136 3.82 12.70 -3.07
CA ILE A 136 2.72 13.59 -2.69
C ILE A 136 2.98 15.02 -3.16
N GLU A 137 4.18 15.55 -2.90
CA GLU A 137 4.44 16.99 -3.09
C GLU A 137 5.02 17.28 -4.48
N ARG A 138 6.04 16.50 -4.91
CA ARG A 138 6.74 16.77 -6.17
C ARG A 138 5.99 16.21 -7.38
N ALA A 139 5.53 14.95 -7.32
CA ALA A 139 4.73 14.34 -8.38
C ALA A 139 3.24 14.73 -8.31
N GLY A 140 2.76 15.23 -7.15
CA GLY A 140 1.39 15.71 -6.96
C GLY A 140 0.33 14.61 -6.94
N HIS A 141 0.72 13.37 -6.61
CA HIS A 141 -0.24 12.27 -6.54
C HIS A 141 -1.19 12.42 -5.34
N PRO A 142 -2.49 12.14 -5.50
CA PRO A 142 -3.47 12.23 -4.42
C PRO A 142 -3.41 11.00 -3.51
N VAL A 143 -2.24 10.69 -2.97
CA VAL A 143 -1.99 9.53 -2.10
C VAL A 143 -1.68 9.97 -0.67
N GLY A 144 -1.70 9.02 0.26
CA GLY A 144 -1.30 9.23 1.64
C GLY A 144 0.08 8.62 1.93
N LYS A 145 0.45 8.60 3.21
CA LYS A 145 1.76 8.12 3.69
C LYS A 145 1.81 6.61 3.96
N GLN A 146 0.69 5.90 3.86
CA GLN A 146 0.57 4.49 4.26
C GLN A 146 1.53 3.58 3.51
N ASP A 147 1.63 3.73 2.20
CA ASP A 147 2.28 2.77 1.31
C ASP A 147 3.80 2.81 1.48
N GLN A 148 4.36 4.01 1.51
CA GLN A 148 5.79 4.27 1.67
C GLN A 148 6.28 3.81 3.06
N TYR A 149 5.52 4.14 4.11
CA TYR A 149 5.87 3.74 5.48
C TYR A 149 5.76 2.23 5.68
N ALA A 150 4.68 1.60 5.23
CA ALA A 150 4.51 0.15 5.34
C ALA A 150 5.61 -0.61 4.58
N ALA A 151 5.97 -0.15 3.37
CA ALA A 151 7.05 -0.72 2.58
C ALA A 151 8.42 -0.59 3.25
N ALA A 152 8.74 0.59 3.80
CA ALA A 152 10.02 0.83 4.44
C ALA A 152 10.21 0.01 5.73
N TRP A 153 9.15 -0.09 6.56
CA TRP A 153 9.24 -0.75 7.87
C TRP A 153 9.16 -2.26 7.80
N GLY A 154 8.27 -2.81 6.97
CA GLY A 154 7.89 -4.22 7.07
C GLY A 154 7.05 -4.50 8.34
N GLY A 155 6.71 -5.74 8.59
CA GLY A 155 5.98 -6.17 9.77
C GLY A 155 4.51 -5.76 9.80
N LEU A 156 3.91 -5.95 10.96
CA LEU A 156 2.57 -5.51 11.32
C LEU A 156 2.72 -4.30 12.25
N ASN A 157 2.31 -3.13 11.79
CA ASN A 157 2.51 -1.90 12.54
C ASN A 157 1.25 -1.04 12.59
N CYS A 158 1.22 -0.20 13.63
CA CYS A 158 0.35 0.94 13.76
C CYS A 158 1.13 2.21 13.42
N TYR A 159 0.48 3.12 12.73
CA TYR A 159 1.05 4.37 12.26
C TYR A 159 0.15 5.51 12.71
N GLU A 160 0.72 6.42 13.49
CA GLU A 160 0.07 7.64 13.92
C GLU A 160 0.67 8.80 13.11
N VAL A 161 -0.18 9.54 12.41
CA VAL A 161 0.24 10.69 11.60
C VAL A 161 -0.16 11.96 12.33
N GLU A 162 0.82 12.73 12.76
CA GLU A 162 0.57 14.02 13.39
C GLU A 162 0.06 15.06 12.40
N PRO A 163 -0.65 16.13 12.84
CA PRO A 163 -1.15 17.15 11.93
C PRO A 163 -0.07 17.83 11.08
N HIS A 164 1.15 17.94 11.58
CA HIS A 164 2.29 18.49 10.83
C HIS A 164 2.98 17.47 9.92
N GLY A 165 2.47 16.23 9.85
CA GLY A 165 2.91 15.20 8.92
C GLY A 165 3.91 14.19 9.47
N GLU A 166 4.48 14.39 10.68
CA GLU A 166 5.33 13.37 11.32
C GLU A 166 4.57 12.06 11.52
N VAL A 167 5.21 10.92 11.21
CA VAL A 167 4.63 9.59 11.39
C VAL A 167 5.35 8.85 12.50
N ARG A 168 4.61 8.45 13.52
CA ARG A 168 5.10 7.55 14.57
C ARG A 168 4.71 6.13 14.25
N VAL A 169 5.71 5.26 14.16
CA VAL A 169 5.53 3.84 13.87
C VAL A 169 5.70 3.03 15.14
N SER A 170 4.71 2.21 15.45
CA SER A 170 4.76 1.28 16.58
C SER A 170 4.37 -0.14 16.14
N PRO A 171 5.12 -1.19 16.56
CA PRO A 171 4.74 -2.55 16.26
C PRO A 171 3.37 -2.89 16.83
N LEU A 172 2.56 -3.61 16.04
CA LEU A 172 1.31 -4.19 16.54
C LEU A 172 1.66 -5.33 17.50
N ARG A 173 1.37 -5.17 18.77
CA ARG A 173 1.76 -6.10 19.84
C ARG A 173 0.78 -7.27 19.93
N THR A 174 0.84 -8.16 18.96
CA THR A 174 0.02 -9.37 18.95
C THR A 174 0.72 -10.53 19.65
N PRO A 175 -0.04 -11.44 20.31
CA PRO A 175 0.51 -12.74 20.69
C PRO A 175 1.06 -13.49 19.46
N PRO A 176 2.15 -14.29 19.60
CA PRO A 176 2.79 -14.95 18.44
C PRO A 176 1.83 -15.79 17.59
N TYR A 177 0.91 -16.53 18.22
CA TYR A 177 -0.08 -17.35 17.51
C TYR A 177 -1.06 -16.53 16.66
N VAL A 178 -1.32 -15.27 17.01
CA VAL A 178 -2.24 -14.40 16.29
C VAL A 178 -1.73 -14.07 14.91
N GLN A 179 -0.44 -13.85 14.74
CA GLN A 179 0.14 -13.57 13.42
C GLN A 179 0.00 -14.77 12.49
N GLU A 180 0.23 -15.98 13.00
CA GLU A 180 0.07 -17.21 12.24
C GLU A 180 -1.40 -17.44 11.85
N ASP A 181 -2.31 -17.33 12.81
CA ASP A 181 -3.75 -17.49 12.57
C ASP A 181 -4.30 -16.40 11.65
N LEU A 182 -3.83 -15.17 11.76
CA LEU A 182 -4.16 -14.07 10.85
C LEU A 182 -3.70 -14.39 9.41
N GLY A 183 -2.47 -14.88 9.25
CA GLY A 183 -1.92 -15.28 7.95
C GLY A 183 -2.69 -16.44 7.30
N ARG A 184 -3.26 -17.36 8.11
CA ARG A 184 -4.10 -18.46 7.62
C ARG A 184 -5.54 -18.03 7.29
N SER A 185 -6.06 -17.03 8.01
CA SER A 185 -7.47 -16.61 7.96
C SER A 185 -7.73 -15.44 7.02
N VAL A 186 -6.73 -14.62 6.74
CA VAL A 186 -6.83 -13.54 5.74
C VAL A 186 -6.58 -14.12 4.36
N LEU A 187 -7.54 -13.92 3.46
CA LEU A 187 -7.47 -14.39 2.08
C LEU A 187 -7.51 -13.19 1.14
N LEU A 188 -6.64 -13.20 0.12
CA LEU A 188 -6.52 -12.14 -0.89
C LEU A 188 -6.94 -12.68 -2.25
N TYR A 189 -7.87 -11.99 -2.92
CA TYR A 189 -8.37 -12.39 -4.25
C TYR A 189 -8.28 -11.24 -5.24
N GLY A 190 -7.72 -11.52 -6.42
CA GLY A 190 -7.73 -10.58 -7.55
C GLY A 190 -9.15 -10.42 -8.10
N LEU A 191 -9.56 -9.18 -8.39
CA LEU A 191 -10.89 -8.84 -8.90
C LEU A 191 -10.89 -8.55 -10.42
N ASP A 192 -9.83 -8.91 -11.14
CA ASP A 192 -9.65 -8.77 -12.60
C ASP A 192 -9.98 -7.38 -13.19
N GLN A 193 -10.14 -6.37 -12.36
CA GLN A 193 -10.41 -4.99 -12.76
C GLN A 193 -9.32 -4.07 -12.18
N ALA A 194 -8.40 -3.63 -13.03
CA ALA A 194 -7.54 -2.50 -12.71
C ALA A 194 -8.35 -1.21 -12.88
N ARG A 195 -8.33 -0.34 -11.86
CA ARG A 195 -8.85 1.05 -11.98
C ARG A 195 -7.76 2.03 -11.59
N GLU A 196 -7.86 3.23 -12.14
CA GLU A 196 -7.02 4.35 -11.72
C GLU A 196 -7.39 4.77 -10.29
N SER A 197 -6.61 4.32 -9.33
CA SER A 197 -6.78 4.67 -7.91
C SER A 197 -6.76 6.19 -7.70
N ALA A 198 -6.00 6.91 -8.52
CA ALA A 198 -5.88 8.36 -8.47
C ALA A 198 -7.22 9.09 -8.61
N SER A 199 -8.16 8.58 -9.43
CA SER A 199 -9.47 9.22 -9.61
C SER A 199 -10.33 9.17 -8.34
N ILE A 200 -10.37 8.02 -7.64
CA ILE A 200 -11.16 7.86 -6.40
C ILE A 200 -10.53 8.65 -5.25
N LEU A 201 -9.20 8.60 -5.11
CA LEU A 201 -8.48 9.35 -4.08
C LEU A 201 -8.54 10.87 -4.33
N GLY A 202 -8.51 11.29 -5.60
CA GLY A 202 -8.71 12.69 -5.98
C GLY A 202 -10.08 13.21 -5.55
N LEU A 203 -11.16 12.48 -5.83
CA LEU A 203 -12.51 12.83 -5.39
C LEU A 203 -12.61 12.89 -3.85
N GLN A 204 -12.02 11.93 -3.15
CA GLN A 204 -11.98 11.94 -1.69
C GLN A 204 -11.21 13.16 -1.16
N LYS A 205 -10.04 13.47 -1.74
CA LYS A 205 -9.23 14.63 -1.38
C LYS A 205 -10.03 15.92 -1.54
N GLU A 206 -10.60 16.14 -2.73
CA GLU A 206 -11.40 17.34 -3.02
C GLU A 206 -12.60 17.51 -2.08
N ALA A 207 -13.32 16.42 -1.78
CA ALA A 207 -14.44 16.46 -0.87
C ALA A 207 -13.99 16.78 0.57
N THR A 208 -12.85 16.22 1.00
CA THR A 208 -12.28 16.50 2.32
C THR A 208 -11.81 17.95 2.43
N ASP A 209 -11.13 18.47 1.40
CA ASP A 209 -10.66 19.87 1.34
C ASP A 209 -11.83 20.87 1.39
N ARG A 210 -12.95 20.54 0.76
CA ARG A 210 -14.20 21.33 0.82
C ARG A 210 -14.96 21.19 2.16
N GLY A 211 -14.53 20.30 3.04
CA GLY A 211 -15.18 20.05 4.32
C GLY A 211 -16.53 19.33 4.20
N ASP A 212 -16.70 18.47 3.19
CA ASP A 212 -17.88 17.62 3.07
C ASP A 212 -18.06 16.76 4.33
N ARG A 213 -19.12 17.00 5.08
CA ARG A 213 -19.38 16.35 6.37
C ARG A 213 -19.48 14.84 6.22
N THR A 214 -20.14 14.33 5.19
CA THR A 214 -20.29 12.88 4.96
C THR A 214 -18.93 12.21 4.82
N VAL A 215 -18.02 12.82 4.05
CA VAL A 215 -16.66 12.31 3.83
C VAL A 215 -15.83 12.43 5.08
N VAL A 216 -15.85 13.58 5.75
CA VAL A 216 -15.06 13.83 6.97
C VAL A 216 -15.51 12.90 8.10
N ASP A 217 -16.83 12.77 8.35
CA ASP A 217 -17.37 11.87 9.38
C ASP A 217 -17.03 10.40 9.08
N SER A 218 -17.07 9.99 7.82
CA SER A 218 -16.64 8.65 7.42
C SER A 218 -15.14 8.44 7.65
N LEU A 219 -14.29 9.47 7.49
CA LEU A 219 -12.86 9.38 7.80
C LEU A 219 -12.63 9.34 9.32
N HIS A 220 -13.38 10.11 10.11
CA HIS A 220 -13.35 9.98 11.57
C HIS A 220 -13.71 8.56 12.00
N ARG A 221 -14.79 8.01 11.43
CA ARG A 221 -15.17 6.61 11.71
C ARG A 221 -14.09 5.61 11.26
N SER A 222 -13.41 5.85 10.15
CA SER A 222 -12.28 5.01 9.71
C SER A 222 -11.11 5.04 10.71
N LYS A 223 -10.80 6.21 11.29
CA LYS A 223 -9.78 6.36 12.32
C LYS A 223 -10.14 5.58 13.57
N GLU A 224 -11.36 5.73 14.08
CA GLU A 224 -11.89 4.96 15.21
C GLU A 224 -11.81 3.46 14.96
N LEU A 225 -12.30 3.00 13.80
CA LEU A 225 -12.20 1.59 13.38
C LEU A 225 -10.76 1.10 13.32
N GLY A 226 -9.82 1.94 12.95
CA GLY A 226 -8.39 1.63 13.02
C GLY A 226 -7.94 1.30 14.44
N HIS A 227 -8.32 2.11 15.43
CA HIS A 227 -8.03 1.86 16.86
C HIS A 227 -8.76 0.62 17.39
N GLU A 228 -10.01 0.40 17.03
CA GLU A 228 -10.76 -0.81 17.39
C GLU A 228 -10.13 -2.08 16.80
N ILE A 229 -9.66 -2.03 15.56
CA ILE A 229 -8.95 -3.13 14.88
C ILE A 229 -7.62 -3.40 15.59
N ARG A 230 -6.85 -2.37 15.93
CA ARG A 230 -5.64 -2.52 16.75
C ARG A 230 -5.95 -3.27 18.03
N ALA A 231 -6.93 -2.82 18.81
CA ALA A 231 -7.29 -3.44 20.08
C ALA A 231 -7.73 -4.90 19.90
N ALA A 232 -8.53 -5.21 18.88
CA ALA A 232 -8.97 -6.59 18.59
C ALA A 232 -7.78 -7.52 18.27
N LEU A 233 -6.83 -7.06 17.44
CA LEU A 233 -5.64 -7.81 17.07
C LEU A 233 -4.66 -7.99 18.24
N GLU A 234 -4.45 -6.96 19.06
CA GLU A 234 -3.59 -7.02 20.26
C GLU A 234 -4.16 -7.98 21.34
N CYS A 235 -5.50 -8.08 21.42
CA CYS A 235 -6.17 -9.06 22.30
C CYS A 235 -6.29 -10.47 21.68
N GLY A 236 -5.96 -10.66 20.42
CA GLY A 236 -6.10 -11.94 19.71
C GLY A 236 -7.54 -12.26 19.29
N ASP A 237 -8.46 -11.28 19.31
CA ASP A 237 -9.86 -11.45 18.91
C ASP A 237 -10.02 -11.32 17.38
N LEU A 238 -9.67 -12.38 16.66
CA LEU A 238 -9.76 -12.45 15.21
C LEU A 238 -11.21 -12.44 14.68
N VAL A 239 -12.17 -12.89 15.50
CA VAL A 239 -13.60 -12.82 15.15
C VAL A 239 -14.04 -11.34 15.12
N ARG A 240 -13.73 -10.59 16.17
CA ARG A 240 -14.01 -9.15 16.24
C ARG A 240 -13.30 -8.40 15.11
N PHE A 241 -12.03 -8.72 14.84
CA PHE A 241 -11.30 -8.14 13.70
C PHE A 241 -12.06 -8.33 12.38
N GLY A 242 -12.53 -9.56 12.10
CA GLY A 242 -13.30 -9.86 10.89
C GLY A 242 -14.60 -9.05 10.81
N CYS A 243 -15.36 -8.94 11.91
CA CYS A 243 -16.57 -8.12 11.97
C CYS A 243 -16.26 -6.63 11.75
N LEU A 244 -15.17 -6.11 12.32
CA LEU A 244 -14.73 -4.72 12.14
C LEU A 244 -14.33 -4.43 10.69
N LEU A 245 -13.78 -5.41 9.97
CA LEU A 245 -13.48 -5.25 8.53
C LEU A 245 -14.77 -5.05 7.72
N ASP A 246 -15.87 -5.74 8.04
CA ASP A 246 -17.16 -5.51 7.38
C ASP A 246 -17.66 -4.09 7.64
N VAL A 247 -17.69 -3.68 8.91
CA VAL A 247 -18.08 -2.31 9.28
C VAL A 247 -17.24 -1.27 8.56
N HIS A 248 -15.92 -1.49 8.48
CA HIS A 248 -14.99 -0.62 7.77
C HIS A 248 -15.30 -0.56 6.27
N TRP A 249 -15.67 -1.70 5.66
CA TRP A 249 -16.04 -1.77 4.24
C TRP A 249 -17.33 -1.00 3.96
N GLN A 250 -18.37 -1.19 4.78
CA GLN A 250 -19.63 -0.45 4.63
C GLN A 250 -19.42 1.07 4.78
N ASN A 251 -18.64 1.48 5.79
CA ASN A 251 -18.26 2.88 5.98
C ASN A 251 -17.52 3.45 4.76
N LYS A 252 -16.59 2.68 4.18
CA LYS A 252 -15.83 3.09 3.00
C LYS A 252 -16.73 3.23 1.76
N LYS A 253 -17.70 2.31 1.55
CA LYS A 253 -18.66 2.40 0.45
C LYS A 253 -19.56 3.62 0.54
N ALA A 254 -19.95 4.01 1.76
CA ALA A 254 -20.79 5.18 1.99
C ALA A 254 -20.07 6.53 1.77
N ARG A 255 -18.71 6.53 1.81
CA ARG A 255 -17.88 7.74 1.73
C ARG A 255 -17.94 8.44 0.39
N CYS A 256 -17.76 7.70 -0.70
CA CYS A 256 -17.81 8.26 -2.06
C CYS A 256 -18.17 7.18 -3.09
N GLY A 257 -18.71 7.62 -4.22
CA GLY A 257 -19.03 6.74 -5.34
C GLY A 257 -17.80 6.09 -5.96
N GLY A 258 -17.99 4.96 -6.63
CA GLY A 258 -16.92 4.26 -7.36
C GLY A 258 -16.04 3.33 -6.51
N VAL A 259 -16.19 3.34 -5.19
CA VAL A 259 -15.44 2.45 -4.26
C VAL A 259 -15.85 0.98 -4.45
N SER A 260 -17.10 0.71 -4.82
CA SER A 260 -17.59 -0.61 -5.17
C SER A 260 -18.36 -0.60 -6.49
N ASN A 261 -18.61 -1.78 -7.03
CA ASN A 261 -19.44 -2.01 -8.22
C ASN A 261 -20.19 -3.35 -8.09
N GLY A 262 -21.11 -3.64 -9.02
CA GLY A 262 -21.95 -4.84 -8.95
C GLY A 262 -21.14 -6.15 -8.87
N ARG A 263 -19.99 -6.28 -9.54
CA ARG A 263 -19.12 -7.46 -9.48
C ARG A 263 -18.47 -7.57 -8.10
N VAL A 264 -17.91 -6.48 -7.57
CA VAL A 264 -17.31 -6.43 -6.24
C VAL A 264 -18.34 -6.80 -5.16
N ASP A 265 -19.55 -6.24 -5.24
CA ASP A 265 -20.61 -6.51 -4.27
C ASP A 265 -21.10 -7.98 -4.36
N ALA A 266 -21.17 -8.56 -5.55
CA ALA A 266 -21.52 -9.97 -5.74
C ALA A 266 -20.47 -10.92 -5.13
N VAL A 267 -19.19 -10.67 -5.43
CA VAL A 267 -18.06 -11.47 -4.89
C VAL A 267 -17.98 -11.33 -3.36
N TYR A 268 -18.14 -10.12 -2.85
CA TYR A 268 -18.13 -9.88 -1.41
C TYR A 268 -19.28 -10.62 -0.71
N ARG A 269 -20.49 -10.56 -1.25
CA ARG A 269 -21.66 -11.28 -0.73
C ARG A 269 -21.43 -12.79 -0.73
N LEU A 270 -20.93 -13.36 -1.82
CA LEU A 270 -20.60 -14.78 -1.90
C LEU A 270 -19.59 -15.20 -0.82
N ALA A 271 -18.55 -14.40 -0.60
CA ALA A 271 -17.60 -14.65 0.47
C ALA A 271 -18.26 -14.66 1.86
N ARG A 272 -19.18 -13.71 2.12
CA ARG A 272 -19.95 -13.63 3.37
C ARG A 272 -20.88 -14.83 3.56
N GLU A 273 -21.62 -15.22 2.54
CA GLU A 273 -22.51 -16.40 2.55
C GLU A 273 -21.74 -17.70 2.73
N SER A 274 -20.48 -17.76 2.27
CA SER A 274 -19.57 -18.89 2.46
C SER A 274 -18.89 -18.93 3.83
N GLY A 275 -19.12 -17.91 4.70
CA GLY A 275 -18.67 -17.88 6.08
C GLY A 275 -17.53 -16.90 6.37
N ALA A 276 -17.19 -15.99 5.47
CA ALA A 276 -16.28 -14.88 5.79
C ALA A 276 -16.92 -13.96 6.84
N LEU A 277 -16.15 -13.56 7.85
CA LEU A 277 -16.58 -12.63 8.91
C LEU A 277 -16.66 -11.18 8.44
N GLY A 278 -15.91 -10.84 7.40
CA GLY A 278 -15.85 -9.52 6.81
C GLY A 278 -14.71 -9.44 5.82
N GLY A 279 -14.53 -8.26 5.25
CA GLY A 279 -13.48 -8.00 4.27
C GLY A 279 -13.63 -6.62 3.65
N LYS A 280 -12.72 -6.26 2.78
CA LYS A 280 -12.77 -4.97 2.05
C LYS A 280 -11.93 -5.03 0.77
N VAL A 281 -12.28 -4.21 -0.21
CA VAL A 281 -11.38 -3.94 -1.32
C VAL A 281 -10.21 -3.07 -0.82
N MET A 282 -9.00 -3.47 -1.15
CA MET A 282 -7.77 -2.79 -0.73
C MET A 282 -7.51 -1.51 -1.55
N GLY A 283 -6.65 -0.64 -1.04
CA GLY A 283 -6.32 0.65 -1.68
C GLY A 283 -7.53 1.59 -1.78
N ALA A 284 -7.67 2.32 -2.87
CA ALA A 284 -8.77 3.26 -3.11
C ALA A 284 -10.14 2.57 -3.20
N GLY A 285 -10.20 1.36 -3.72
CA GLY A 285 -11.42 0.63 -4.03
C GLY A 285 -11.68 0.55 -5.55
N GLY A 286 -12.88 0.08 -5.92
CA GLY A 286 -13.30 -0.02 -7.33
C GLY A 286 -12.76 -1.23 -8.09
N GLY A 287 -11.76 -1.93 -7.56
CA GLY A 287 -11.11 -3.10 -8.17
C GLY A 287 -9.79 -3.45 -7.47
N GLY A 288 -8.93 -4.20 -8.13
CA GLY A 288 -7.66 -4.67 -7.58
C GLY A 288 -7.81 -5.94 -6.74
N PHE A 289 -7.57 -5.89 -5.43
CA PHE A 289 -7.68 -7.05 -4.55
C PHE A 289 -8.77 -6.89 -3.49
N LEU A 290 -9.53 -7.95 -3.31
CA LEU A 290 -10.42 -8.16 -2.18
C LEU A 290 -9.67 -8.91 -1.07
N MET A 291 -9.64 -8.35 0.12
CA MET A 291 -9.24 -9.02 1.35
C MET A 291 -10.47 -9.49 2.11
N VAL A 292 -10.51 -10.75 2.51
CA VAL A 292 -11.56 -11.30 3.36
C VAL A 292 -10.96 -12.02 4.57
N MET A 293 -11.66 -11.98 5.69
CA MET A 293 -11.33 -12.69 6.92
C MET A 293 -12.23 -13.90 7.08
N ALA A 294 -11.66 -15.10 7.01
CA ALA A 294 -12.37 -16.38 7.09
C ALA A 294 -11.58 -17.36 7.97
N PRO A 295 -11.83 -17.41 9.29
CA PRO A 295 -11.10 -18.29 10.21
C PRO A 295 -11.60 -19.74 10.15
N GLY A 296 -10.72 -20.68 10.51
CA GLY A 296 -11.04 -22.11 10.65
C GLY A 296 -11.64 -22.71 9.37
N ASP A 297 -12.67 -23.53 9.52
CA ASP A 297 -13.33 -24.24 8.40
C ASP A 297 -13.99 -23.30 7.37
N SER A 298 -14.32 -22.07 7.76
CA SER A 298 -14.87 -21.10 6.82
C SER A 298 -13.86 -20.72 5.75
N SER A 299 -12.56 -20.75 6.04
CA SER A 299 -11.50 -20.51 5.07
C SER A 299 -11.59 -21.44 3.86
N ARG A 300 -11.84 -22.76 4.10
CA ARG A 300 -12.00 -23.74 3.03
C ARG A 300 -13.24 -23.44 2.17
N ARG A 301 -14.40 -23.23 2.81
CA ARG A 301 -15.66 -22.93 2.08
C ARG A 301 -15.55 -21.66 1.23
N VAL A 302 -14.95 -20.60 1.77
CA VAL A 302 -14.71 -19.35 1.03
C VAL A 302 -13.77 -19.59 -0.16
N ARG A 303 -12.69 -20.36 0.02
CA ARG A 303 -11.77 -20.70 -1.08
C ARG A 303 -12.48 -21.46 -2.19
N GLU A 304 -13.25 -22.47 -1.86
CA GLU A 304 -14.01 -23.29 -2.82
C GLU A 304 -15.03 -22.41 -3.58
N ALA A 305 -15.80 -21.58 -2.88
CA ALA A 305 -16.81 -20.72 -3.49
C ALA A 305 -16.20 -19.65 -4.42
N LEU A 306 -15.14 -18.97 -3.98
CA LEU A 306 -14.52 -17.94 -4.81
C LEU A 306 -13.73 -18.51 -5.98
N ALA A 307 -13.15 -19.71 -5.84
CA ALA A 307 -12.50 -20.43 -6.93
C ALA A 307 -13.52 -20.88 -8.00
N ALA A 308 -14.73 -21.30 -7.60
CA ALA A 308 -15.82 -21.63 -8.53
C ALA A 308 -16.28 -20.43 -9.36
N GLU A 309 -16.13 -19.21 -8.83
CA GLU A 309 -16.35 -17.94 -9.57
C GLU A 309 -15.17 -17.52 -10.45
N GLY A 310 -14.13 -18.35 -10.56
CA GLY A 310 -12.94 -18.09 -11.35
C GLY A 310 -11.94 -17.12 -10.70
N LEU A 311 -12.11 -16.76 -9.45
CA LEU A 311 -11.23 -15.83 -8.77
C LEU A 311 -9.93 -16.50 -8.32
N ARG A 312 -8.80 -15.86 -8.63
CA ARG A 312 -7.48 -16.35 -8.24
C ARG A 312 -7.08 -15.82 -6.87
N GLN A 313 -6.81 -16.73 -5.94
CA GLN A 313 -6.21 -16.38 -4.66
C GLN A 313 -4.74 -16.00 -4.84
N LEU A 314 -4.30 -14.92 -4.18
CA LEU A 314 -2.90 -14.57 -3.98
C LEU A 314 -2.43 -15.13 -2.64
N PRO A 315 -1.61 -16.19 -2.62
CA PRO A 315 -1.00 -16.66 -1.38
C PRO A 315 0.05 -15.64 -0.92
N PHE A 316 0.15 -15.43 0.39
CA PHE A 316 1.12 -14.51 0.98
C PHE A 316 1.55 -14.99 2.37
N ALA A 317 2.70 -14.49 2.82
CA ALA A 317 3.14 -14.47 4.20
C ALA A 317 3.45 -13.02 4.61
N PHE A 318 3.54 -12.75 5.91
CA PHE A 318 3.96 -11.43 6.38
C PHE A 318 5.47 -11.26 6.18
N ASP A 319 5.87 -10.11 5.62
CA ASP A 319 7.27 -9.68 5.57
C ASP A 319 7.59 -8.91 6.84
N LEU A 320 8.58 -9.36 7.60
CA LEU A 320 8.98 -8.75 8.88
C LEU A 320 10.19 -7.82 8.76
N GLU A 321 10.83 -7.79 7.59
CA GLU A 321 12.09 -7.05 7.38
C GLU A 321 11.89 -5.64 6.83
N GLY A 322 10.90 -5.49 5.94
CA GLY A 322 10.69 -4.27 5.16
C GLY A 322 11.65 -4.15 3.97
N ALA A 323 11.76 -2.93 3.48
CA ALA A 323 12.61 -2.64 2.35
C ALA A 323 14.10 -2.81 2.69
N LYS A 324 14.87 -3.37 1.76
CA LYS A 324 16.32 -3.59 1.91
C LYS A 324 17.06 -3.67 0.59
N VAL A 325 18.34 -3.34 0.65
CA VAL A 325 19.31 -3.63 -0.42
C VAL A 325 19.63 -5.12 -0.38
N LEU A 326 19.50 -5.79 -1.53
CA LEU A 326 19.79 -7.22 -1.70
C LEU A 326 21.19 -7.47 -2.25
N LEU A 327 21.65 -6.56 -3.12
CA LEU A 327 22.92 -6.67 -3.81
C LEU A 327 23.55 -5.28 -3.91
N ASP A 328 24.82 -5.18 -3.56
CA ASP A 328 25.68 -4.01 -3.72
C ASP A 328 27.05 -4.48 -4.24
N LEU A 329 27.28 -4.35 -5.60
CA LEU A 329 28.47 -4.76 -6.31
C LEU A 329 29.28 -3.55 -6.81
#